data_33a9860609c4a75288b6414dfae1a0aa
#
_entry.id   33a9860609c4a75288b6414dfae1a0aa
#
_cell.length_a   1.000
_cell.length_b   1.000
_cell.length_c   1.000
_cell.angle_alpha   90.00
_cell.angle_beta   90.00
_cell.angle_gamma   90.00
#
_symmetry.space_group_name_H-M   'P 1'
#
loop_
_entity.id
_entity.type
_entity.pdbx_description
1 polymer ?
#
loop_
_entity_poly.entity_id
_entity_poly.type
_entity_poly.pdbx_seq_one_letter_code
_entity_poly.pdbx_strand_id
1 'polypeptide(L)'
;MTHKTVGEHLVELLELQGVDTVFGIPGVHTIELYRGLGSSKIRHITPRHEQGAGFMADGYARASGKPGVAFVITGPGLTNIITAMAQAKLDSVPMLVISGVNRSDTLGKNLGFLHELPDQQGLAERASLWSRIIFKPEELEPALNDAFRDFATKRPGPIHIQIPTDVMKLH
;
A
#
# COMPACT_ATOMS: atom_id res chain seq x y z
N MET A 1 1.32 27.86 2.19
CA MET A 1 1.07 26.52 1.63
C MET A 1 1.40 25.53 2.74
N THR A 2 0.44 24.78 3.26
CA THR A 2 0.72 23.71 4.23
C THR A 2 1.53 22.65 3.52
N HIS A 3 2.78 22.45 3.94
CA HIS A 3 3.61 21.35 3.44
C HIS A 3 2.96 20.04 3.87
N LYS A 4 2.51 19.25 2.91
CA LYS A 4 1.94 17.93 3.16
C LYS A 4 3.04 16.91 3.31
N THR A 5 2.82 15.92 4.17
CA THR A 5 3.74 14.78 4.26
C THR A 5 3.61 13.87 3.02
N VAL A 6 4.64 13.05 2.77
CA VAL A 6 4.61 12.03 1.70
C VAL A 6 3.37 11.13 1.84
N GLY A 7 2.99 10.76 3.07
CA GLY A 7 1.78 9.95 3.31
C GLY A 7 0.49 10.68 2.94
N GLU A 8 0.37 11.97 3.26
CA GLU A 8 -0.78 12.80 2.85
C GLU A 8 -0.81 13.00 1.34
N HIS A 9 0.35 13.24 0.72
CA HIS A 9 0.46 13.41 -0.73
C HIS A 9 0.10 12.11 -1.49
N LEU A 10 0.47 10.95 -0.95
CA LEU A 10 0.07 9.66 -1.52
C LEU A 10 -1.46 9.55 -1.63
N VAL A 11 -2.18 9.93 -0.58
CA VAL A 11 -3.65 9.87 -0.59
C VAL A 11 -4.24 10.80 -1.64
N GLU A 12 -3.68 11.99 -1.84
CA GLU A 12 -4.10 12.89 -2.93
C GLU A 12 -3.86 12.28 -4.31
N LEU A 13 -2.68 11.68 -4.51
CA LEU A 13 -2.37 11.02 -5.78
C LEU A 13 -3.32 9.85 -6.05
N LEU A 14 -3.71 9.08 -5.03
CA LEU A 14 -4.73 8.03 -5.18
C LEU A 14 -6.09 8.61 -5.57
N GLU A 15 -6.48 9.73 -4.97
CA GLU A 15 -7.73 10.42 -5.32
C GLU A 15 -7.72 10.91 -6.77
N LEU A 16 -6.58 11.45 -7.25
CA LEU A 16 -6.38 11.84 -8.65
C LEU A 16 -6.44 10.65 -9.63
N GLN A 17 -6.02 9.46 -9.19
CA GLN A 17 -6.15 8.22 -9.96
C GLN A 17 -7.58 7.62 -9.92
N GLY A 18 -8.52 8.30 -9.27
CA GLY A 18 -9.94 7.89 -9.20
C GLY A 18 -10.23 6.81 -8.16
N VAL A 19 -9.33 6.61 -7.19
CA VAL A 19 -9.57 5.76 -6.03
C VAL A 19 -10.60 6.44 -5.14
N ASP A 20 -11.68 5.74 -4.82
CA ASP A 20 -12.77 6.25 -3.98
C ASP A 20 -12.94 5.45 -2.68
N THR A 21 -12.28 4.32 -2.56
CA THR A 21 -12.38 3.43 -1.38
C THR A 21 -11.04 2.77 -1.09
N VAL A 22 -10.63 2.76 0.18
CA VAL A 22 -9.46 2.02 0.66
C VAL A 22 -9.86 1.12 1.84
N PHE A 23 -9.18 -0.01 1.94
CA PHE A 23 -9.40 -1.02 2.99
C PHE A 23 -8.15 -1.13 3.84
N GLY A 24 -8.27 -1.11 5.17
CA GLY A 24 -7.08 -1.25 6.01
C GLY A 24 -7.36 -1.02 7.49
N ILE A 25 -6.39 -1.38 8.31
CA ILE A 25 -6.43 -1.19 9.76
C ILE A 25 -5.40 -0.11 10.11
N PRO A 26 -5.81 1.00 10.74
CA PRO A 26 -4.89 2.03 11.19
C PRO A 26 -3.85 1.47 12.16
N GLY A 27 -2.60 1.87 11.99
CA GLY A 27 -1.52 1.48 12.87
C GLY A 27 -0.34 2.45 12.83
N VAL A 28 0.60 2.28 13.74
CA VAL A 28 1.74 3.20 13.96
C VAL A 28 2.52 3.48 12.68
N HIS A 29 2.69 2.46 11.81
CA HIS A 29 3.48 2.57 10.59
C HIS A 29 2.74 3.24 9.42
N THR A 30 1.46 3.57 9.59
CA THR A 30 0.62 4.12 8.50
C THR A 30 -0.12 5.41 8.91
N ILE A 31 0.25 6.03 10.04
CA ILE A 31 -0.44 7.21 10.58
C ILE A 31 -0.57 8.33 9.54
N GLU A 32 0.48 8.59 8.77
CA GLU A 32 0.48 9.67 7.79
C GLU A 32 -0.50 9.42 6.64
N LEU A 33 -0.69 8.15 6.24
CA LEU A 33 -1.73 7.77 5.27
C LEU A 33 -3.13 8.10 5.80
N TYR A 34 -3.37 7.77 7.07
CA TYR A 34 -4.67 8.04 7.70
C TYR A 34 -4.92 9.51 7.98
N ARG A 35 -3.86 10.33 8.15
CA ARG A 35 -3.99 11.79 8.14
C ARG A 35 -4.48 12.30 6.79
N GLY A 36 -3.88 11.80 5.69
CA GLY A 36 -4.32 12.12 4.34
C GLY A 36 -5.78 11.76 4.09
N LEU A 37 -6.21 10.55 4.54
CA LEU A 37 -7.61 10.13 4.43
C LEU A 37 -8.58 11.06 5.16
N GLY A 38 -8.18 11.61 6.30
CA GLY A 38 -9.02 12.54 7.07
C GLY A 38 -9.42 13.82 6.32
N SER A 39 -8.66 14.20 5.29
CA SER A 39 -8.92 15.38 4.44
C SER A 39 -9.33 15.04 3.01
N SER A 40 -9.43 13.75 2.67
CA SER A 40 -9.79 13.27 1.33
C SER A 40 -11.27 12.88 1.23
N LYS A 41 -11.73 12.62 0.00
CA LYS A 41 -13.06 12.05 -0.28
C LYS A 41 -13.04 10.51 -0.33
N ILE A 42 -11.89 9.90 -0.16
CA ILE A 42 -11.74 8.45 -0.19
C ILE A 42 -12.42 7.85 1.04
N ARG A 43 -13.33 6.91 0.81
CA ARG A 43 -13.98 6.18 1.90
C ARG A 43 -13.03 5.13 2.47
N HIS A 44 -12.83 5.16 3.77
CA HIS A 44 -12.06 4.14 4.48
C HIS A 44 -12.97 3.07 5.08
N ILE A 45 -12.62 1.80 4.87
CA ILE A 45 -13.30 0.65 5.45
C ILE A 45 -12.31 -0.15 6.30
N THR A 46 -12.60 -0.26 7.59
CA THR A 46 -11.77 -0.98 8.56
C THR A 46 -12.25 -2.42 8.70
N PRO A 47 -11.49 -3.43 8.22
CA PRO A 47 -11.74 -4.84 8.53
C PRO A 47 -11.21 -5.19 9.91
N ARG A 48 -11.41 -6.44 10.34
CA ARG A 48 -10.84 -6.96 11.59
C ARG A 48 -9.54 -7.73 11.41
N HIS A 49 -9.09 -7.92 10.15
CA HIS A 49 -7.87 -8.62 9.78
C HIS A 49 -7.43 -8.18 8.39
N GLU A 50 -6.12 -8.07 8.14
CA GLU A 50 -5.62 -7.54 6.86
C GLU A 50 -5.89 -8.49 5.68
N GLN A 51 -5.98 -9.79 5.91
CA GLN A 51 -6.48 -10.73 4.91
C GLN A 51 -7.89 -10.33 4.45
N GLY A 52 -8.74 -9.92 5.39
CA GLY A 52 -10.07 -9.38 5.09
C GLY A 52 -9.98 -8.09 4.26
N ALA A 53 -9.05 -7.18 4.58
CA ALA A 53 -8.81 -5.99 3.77
C ALA A 53 -8.46 -6.35 2.33
N GLY A 54 -7.57 -7.32 2.14
CA GLY A 54 -7.18 -7.80 0.81
C GLY A 54 -8.33 -8.41 0.03
N PHE A 55 -9.14 -9.28 0.65
CA PHE A 55 -10.31 -9.85 -0.03
C PHE A 55 -11.43 -8.84 -0.27
N MET A 56 -11.57 -7.81 0.57
CA MET A 56 -12.47 -6.69 0.30
C MET A 56 -11.98 -5.88 -0.91
N ALA A 57 -10.67 -5.62 -1.02
CA ALA A 57 -10.08 -4.96 -2.18
C ALA A 57 -10.22 -5.80 -3.46
N ASP A 58 -10.02 -7.12 -3.38
CA ASP A 58 -10.24 -8.06 -4.50
C ASP A 58 -11.70 -8.03 -4.96
N GLY A 59 -12.64 -8.20 -4.04
CA GLY A 59 -14.07 -8.17 -4.35
C GLY A 59 -14.53 -6.81 -4.89
N TYR A 60 -13.99 -5.71 -4.34
CA TYR A 60 -14.25 -4.37 -4.85
C TYR A 60 -13.77 -4.21 -6.30
N ALA A 61 -12.56 -4.68 -6.61
CA ALA A 61 -12.03 -4.58 -7.96
C ALA A 61 -12.86 -5.39 -8.98
N ARG A 62 -13.29 -6.60 -8.61
CA ARG A 62 -14.16 -7.43 -9.46
C ARG A 62 -15.53 -6.78 -9.70
N ALA A 63 -16.12 -6.15 -8.68
CA ALA A 63 -17.45 -5.57 -8.77
C ALA A 63 -17.48 -4.19 -9.44
N SER A 64 -16.46 -3.37 -9.20
CA SER A 64 -16.43 -1.98 -9.67
C SER A 64 -15.68 -1.79 -10.99
N GLY A 65 -14.80 -2.72 -11.37
CA GLY A 65 -13.88 -2.57 -12.48
C GLY A 65 -12.69 -1.61 -12.20
N LYS A 66 -12.56 -1.13 -10.97
CA LYS A 66 -11.46 -0.26 -10.52
C LYS A 66 -10.44 -1.07 -9.72
N PRO A 67 -9.16 -0.67 -9.66
CA PRO A 67 -8.20 -1.32 -8.77
C PRO A 67 -8.65 -1.22 -7.30
N GLY A 68 -8.58 -2.35 -6.57
CA GLY A 68 -8.80 -2.37 -5.13
C GLY A 68 -7.54 -1.88 -4.40
N VAL A 69 -7.69 -1.03 -3.39
CA VAL A 69 -6.56 -0.45 -2.65
C VAL A 69 -6.62 -0.83 -1.18
N ALA A 70 -5.51 -1.33 -0.65
CA ALA A 70 -5.40 -1.68 0.77
C ALA A 70 -4.18 -1.02 1.42
N PHE A 71 -4.36 -0.55 2.66
CA PHE A 71 -3.28 -0.03 3.52
C PHE A 71 -3.00 -1.02 4.64
N VAL A 72 -1.74 -1.40 4.80
CA VAL A 72 -1.31 -2.34 5.84
C VAL A 72 -0.07 -1.84 6.57
N ILE A 73 0.06 -2.22 7.84
CA ILE A 73 1.27 -1.94 8.60
C ILE A 73 2.40 -2.88 8.21
N THR A 74 3.60 -2.57 8.70
CA THR A 74 4.82 -3.39 8.58
C THR A 74 4.62 -4.81 9.12
N GLY A 75 5.39 -5.75 8.59
CA GLY A 75 5.51 -7.12 9.10
C GLY A 75 4.18 -7.87 9.12
N PRO A 76 3.57 -8.10 10.31
CA PRO A 76 2.32 -8.84 10.41
C PRO A 76 1.19 -8.33 9.52
N GLY A 77 1.07 -7.01 9.33
CA GLY A 77 0.06 -6.45 8.43
C GLY A 77 0.26 -6.90 6.99
N LEU A 78 1.51 -6.86 6.50
CA LEU A 78 1.81 -7.36 5.16
C LEU A 78 1.68 -8.88 5.09
N THR A 79 2.21 -9.65 6.03
CA THR A 79 2.11 -11.12 5.97
C THR A 79 0.66 -11.59 5.96
N ASN A 80 -0.21 -10.92 6.71
CA ASN A 80 -1.64 -11.25 6.76
C ASN A 80 -2.36 -11.02 5.42
N ILE A 81 -1.98 -10.01 4.62
CA ILE A 81 -2.64 -9.73 3.33
C ILE A 81 -2.12 -10.59 2.17
N ILE A 82 -0.97 -11.26 2.33
CA ILE A 82 -0.32 -12.05 1.27
C ILE A 82 -1.25 -13.09 0.66
N THR A 83 -2.10 -13.74 1.43
CA THR A 83 -3.07 -14.71 0.91
C THR A 83 -3.98 -14.08 -0.16
N ALA A 84 -4.52 -12.91 0.13
CA ALA A 84 -5.39 -12.20 -0.81
C ALA A 84 -4.60 -11.69 -2.03
N MET A 85 -3.37 -11.22 -1.82
CA MET A 85 -2.49 -10.83 -2.94
C MET A 85 -2.19 -12.02 -3.85
N ALA A 86 -1.85 -13.17 -3.30
CA ALA A 86 -1.59 -14.38 -4.09
C ALA A 86 -2.82 -14.80 -4.91
N GLN A 87 -4.02 -14.73 -4.32
CA GLN A 87 -5.27 -15.01 -5.01
C GLN A 87 -5.53 -14.01 -6.15
N ALA A 88 -5.40 -12.72 -5.88
CA ALA A 88 -5.55 -11.67 -6.89
C ALA A 88 -4.55 -11.83 -8.06
N LYS A 89 -3.32 -12.28 -7.78
CA LYS A 89 -2.30 -12.56 -8.80
C LYS A 89 -2.74 -13.69 -9.74
N LEU A 90 -3.26 -14.78 -9.18
CA LEU A 90 -3.74 -15.92 -9.97
C LEU A 90 -4.94 -15.54 -10.84
N ASP A 91 -5.87 -14.78 -10.29
CA ASP A 91 -7.12 -14.41 -10.93
C ASP A 91 -7.02 -13.14 -11.80
N SER A 92 -5.84 -12.53 -11.88
CA SER A 92 -5.61 -11.29 -12.65
C SER A 92 -6.48 -10.12 -12.17
N VAL A 93 -6.59 -9.95 -10.87
CA VAL A 93 -7.35 -8.86 -10.24
C VAL A 93 -6.43 -7.69 -9.91
N PRO A 94 -6.70 -6.46 -10.38
CA PRO A 94 -5.89 -5.30 -10.06
C PRO A 94 -6.04 -4.93 -8.59
N MET A 95 -4.94 -4.98 -7.84
CA MET A 95 -4.88 -4.66 -6.41
C MET A 95 -3.63 -3.85 -6.10
N LEU A 96 -3.78 -2.71 -5.45
CA LEU A 96 -2.66 -1.93 -4.93
C LEU A 96 -2.57 -2.09 -3.42
N VAL A 97 -1.46 -2.63 -2.94
CA VAL A 97 -1.18 -2.73 -1.50
C VAL A 97 -0.11 -1.71 -1.14
N ILE A 98 -0.45 -0.79 -0.27
CA ILE A 98 0.48 0.18 0.31
C ILE A 98 0.81 -0.26 1.73
N SER A 99 2.08 -0.48 2.02
CA SER A 99 2.52 -0.81 3.38
C SER A 99 3.47 0.23 3.95
N GLY A 100 3.42 0.39 5.28
CA GLY A 100 4.56 0.94 5.99
C GLY A 100 5.71 -0.07 6.02
N VAL A 101 6.91 0.42 6.30
CA VAL A 101 8.06 -0.39 6.68
C VAL A 101 8.87 0.39 7.73
N ASN A 102 9.67 -0.29 8.54
CA ASN A 102 10.53 0.35 9.54
C ASN A 102 11.40 1.45 8.89
N ARG A 103 12.01 2.30 9.71
CA ARG A 103 12.84 3.41 9.23
C ARG A 103 13.88 2.95 8.19
N SER A 104 14.14 3.78 7.21
CA SER A 104 15.06 3.48 6.11
C SER A 104 16.47 3.09 6.57
N ASP A 105 16.97 3.73 7.62
CA ASP A 105 18.27 3.46 8.21
C ASP A 105 18.36 2.15 9.02
N THR A 106 17.25 1.47 9.24
CA THR A 106 17.17 0.23 10.05
C THR A 106 16.88 -1.03 9.24
N LEU A 107 16.50 -0.87 7.97
CA LEU A 107 16.07 -1.98 7.13
C LEU A 107 17.15 -3.07 6.98
N GLY A 108 16.75 -4.32 7.14
CA GLY A 108 17.62 -5.49 7.00
C GLY A 108 18.63 -5.69 8.12
N LYS A 109 18.58 -4.90 9.20
CA LYS A 109 19.57 -4.97 10.31
C LYS A 109 19.19 -5.93 11.41
N ASN A 110 17.95 -6.43 11.45
CA ASN A 110 17.46 -7.37 12.49
C ASN A 110 17.68 -6.84 13.92
N LEU A 111 17.26 -5.60 14.17
CA LEU A 111 17.45 -4.93 15.44
C LEU A 111 16.30 -5.12 16.44
N GLY A 112 15.25 -5.87 16.03
CA GLY A 112 14.09 -6.14 16.88
C GLY A 112 13.11 -4.98 16.99
N PHE A 113 13.05 -4.11 15.99
CA PHE A 113 12.03 -3.07 15.92
C PHE A 113 10.62 -3.66 15.83
N LEU A 114 9.64 -2.89 16.29
CA LEU A 114 8.23 -3.27 16.21
C LEU A 114 7.87 -3.74 14.79
N HIS A 115 7.37 -4.97 14.69
CA HIS A 115 6.94 -5.60 13.44
C HIS A 115 8.04 -5.69 12.36
N GLU A 116 9.31 -5.66 12.77
CA GLU A 116 10.41 -5.82 11.82
C GLU A 116 10.31 -7.18 11.10
N LEU A 117 10.42 -7.13 9.78
CA LEU A 117 10.52 -8.30 8.92
C LEU A 117 11.82 -8.16 8.11
N PRO A 118 12.74 -9.14 8.15
CA PRO A 118 14.08 -9.00 7.55
C PRO A 118 14.07 -8.64 6.08
N ASP A 119 13.13 -9.19 5.29
CA ASP A 119 12.97 -8.91 3.87
C ASP A 119 11.47 -8.81 3.52
N GLN A 120 10.87 -7.69 3.91
CA GLN A 120 9.47 -7.41 3.61
C GLN A 120 9.21 -7.27 2.10
N GLN A 121 10.14 -6.65 1.38
CA GLN A 121 10.02 -6.47 -0.06
C GLN A 121 10.05 -7.79 -0.81
N GLY A 122 11.02 -8.65 -0.54
CA GLY A 122 11.14 -9.96 -1.17
C GLY A 122 9.94 -10.86 -0.91
N LEU A 123 9.33 -10.78 0.28
CA LEU A 123 8.08 -11.48 0.56
C LEU A 123 6.94 -10.98 -0.35
N ALA A 124 6.76 -9.67 -0.43
CA ALA A 124 5.71 -9.06 -1.27
C ALA A 124 5.91 -9.34 -2.76
N GLU A 125 7.14 -9.34 -3.26
CA GLU A 125 7.47 -9.63 -4.67
C GLU A 125 6.95 -11.00 -5.11
N ARG A 126 6.99 -12.01 -4.24
CA ARG A 126 6.51 -13.36 -4.58
C ARG A 126 5.00 -13.39 -4.81
N ALA A 127 4.25 -12.54 -4.12
CA ALA A 127 2.80 -12.46 -4.21
C ALA A 127 2.28 -11.31 -5.10
N SER A 128 3.15 -10.51 -5.70
CA SER A 128 2.78 -9.36 -6.54
C SER A 128 3.38 -9.44 -7.94
N LEU A 129 2.94 -8.57 -8.84
CA LEU A 129 3.58 -8.36 -10.14
C LEU A 129 4.95 -7.72 -9.95
N TRP A 130 5.01 -6.76 -9.04
CA TRP A 130 6.24 -6.14 -8.57
C TRP A 130 6.00 -5.50 -7.20
N SER A 131 7.10 -5.29 -6.47
CA SER A 131 7.14 -4.56 -5.22
C SER A 131 8.20 -3.46 -5.31
N ARG A 132 7.90 -2.27 -4.78
CA ARG A 132 8.84 -1.14 -4.77
C ARG A 132 8.87 -0.49 -3.40
N ILE A 133 10.09 -0.13 -2.96
CA ILE A 133 10.28 0.70 -1.79
C ILE A 133 10.53 2.14 -2.23
N ILE A 134 9.95 3.10 -1.52
CA ILE A 134 10.09 4.54 -1.76
C ILE A 134 11.06 5.10 -0.73
N PHE A 135 12.25 5.46 -1.15
CA PHE A 135 13.25 6.06 -0.27
C PHE A 135 13.26 7.59 -0.30
N LYS A 136 12.67 8.18 -1.35
CA LYS A 136 12.62 9.64 -1.54
C LYS A 136 11.23 10.08 -1.97
N PRO A 137 10.77 11.27 -1.56
CA PRO A 137 9.46 11.80 -1.96
C PRO A 137 9.22 11.80 -3.47
N GLU A 138 10.26 12.08 -4.26
CA GLU A 138 10.19 12.21 -5.72
C GLU A 138 9.92 10.87 -6.42
N GLU A 139 10.10 9.74 -5.74
CA GLU A 139 9.86 8.39 -6.28
C GLU A 139 8.39 7.99 -6.19
N LEU A 140 7.58 8.67 -5.36
CA LEU A 140 6.22 8.27 -5.05
C LEU A 140 5.28 8.38 -6.27
N GLU A 141 5.20 9.56 -6.86
CA GLU A 141 4.31 9.79 -8.00
C GLU A 141 4.65 8.90 -9.22
N PRO A 142 5.93 8.78 -9.63
CA PRO A 142 6.30 7.81 -10.67
C PRO A 142 5.89 6.37 -10.35
N ALA A 143 6.05 5.91 -9.10
CA ALA A 143 5.68 4.55 -8.70
C ALA A 143 4.16 4.32 -8.80
N LEU A 144 3.35 5.29 -8.37
CA LEU A 144 1.89 5.22 -8.51
C LEU A 144 1.46 5.25 -9.97
N ASN A 145 2.03 6.14 -10.77
CA ASN A 145 1.74 6.22 -12.20
C ASN A 145 2.09 4.92 -12.92
N ASP A 146 3.21 4.29 -12.58
CA ASP A 146 3.59 2.97 -13.10
C ASP A 146 2.55 1.91 -12.71
N ALA A 147 2.07 1.90 -11.45
CA ALA A 147 1.08 0.95 -10.98
C ALA A 147 -0.24 1.05 -11.76
N PHE A 148 -0.79 2.26 -11.86
CA PHE A 148 -2.06 2.46 -12.55
C PHE A 148 -1.94 2.25 -14.08
N ARG A 149 -0.81 2.65 -14.69
CA ARG A 149 -0.51 2.29 -16.08
C ARG A 149 -0.47 0.78 -16.29
N ASP A 150 0.20 0.04 -15.41
CA ASP A 150 0.34 -1.41 -15.51
C ASP A 150 -1.02 -2.11 -15.34
N PHE A 151 -1.91 -1.63 -14.47
CA PHE A 151 -3.29 -2.12 -14.37
C PHE A 151 -4.08 -1.91 -15.66
N ALA A 152 -3.84 -0.83 -16.38
CA ALA A 152 -4.57 -0.49 -17.60
C ALA A 152 -4.00 -1.17 -18.86
N THR A 153 -2.72 -1.53 -18.89
CA THR A 153 -2.03 -1.92 -20.12
C THR A 153 -1.46 -3.33 -20.12
N LYS A 154 -1.38 -3.98 -18.96
CA LYS A 154 -0.82 -5.33 -18.80
C LYS A 154 -1.87 -6.28 -18.21
N ARG A 155 -1.54 -7.59 -18.17
CA ARG A 155 -2.31 -8.53 -17.37
C ARG A 155 -2.32 -8.03 -15.92
N PRO A 156 -3.48 -7.66 -15.35
CA PRO A 156 -3.51 -7.11 -14.00
C PRO A 156 -3.16 -8.14 -12.93
N GLY A 157 -2.86 -7.64 -11.77
CA GLY A 157 -2.54 -8.41 -10.57
C GLY A 157 -2.18 -7.47 -9.43
N PRO A 158 -1.79 -7.97 -8.27
CA PRO A 158 -1.40 -7.10 -7.17
C PRO A 158 -0.07 -6.42 -7.43
N ILE A 159 0.01 -5.17 -7.00
CA ILE A 159 1.22 -4.36 -6.95
C ILE A 159 1.42 -3.93 -5.51
N HIS A 160 2.67 -3.93 -5.05
CA HIS A 160 3.02 -3.52 -3.71
C HIS A 160 3.97 -2.33 -3.71
N ILE A 161 3.65 -1.31 -2.92
CA ILE A 161 4.53 -0.17 -2.64
C ILE A 161 4.70 -0.07 -1.13
N GLN A 162 5.94 -0.02 -0.67
CA GLN A 162 6.23 0.18 0.75
C GLN A 162 6.99 1.49 0.97
N ILE A 163 6.68 2.15 2.08
CA ILE A 163 7.26 3.45 2.42
C ILE A 163 7.81 3.39 3.83
N PRO A 164 9.12 3.66 4.02
CA PRO A 164 9.70 3.77 5.35
C PRO A 164 9.02 4.85 6.18
N THR A 165 8.85 4.60 7.48
CA THR A 165 8.12 5.51 8.37
C THR A 165 8.74 6.90 8.51
N ASP A 166 10.05 7.03 8.34
CA ASP A 166 10.75 8.31 8.29
C ASP A 166 10.49 9.04 6.97
N VAL A 167 10.52 8.33 5.83
CA VAL A 167 10.21 8.91 4.51
C VAL A 167 8.75 9.34 4.43
N MET A 168 7.82 8.54 4.98
CA MET A 168 6.39 8.86 4.98
C MET A 168 6.06 10.20 5.64
N LYS A 169 6.93 10.68 6.54
CA LYS A 169 6.80 11.94 7.27
C LYS A 169 7.50 13.14 6.61
N LEU A 170 8.28 12.91 5.56
CA LEU A 170 8.93 14.01 4.81
C LEU A 170 7.87 14.87 4.10
N HIS A 171 8.27 16.13 3.82
CA HIS A 171 7.44 17.13 3.15
C HIS A 171 7.94 17.40 1.74
#